data_8afc6917cd6ef2a25cc1334da5948b8e
#
_entry.id   8afc6917cd6ef2a25cc1334da5948b8e
#
_cell.length_a   1.000
_cell.length_b   1.000
_cell.length_c   1.000
_cell.angle_alpha   90.00
_cell.angle_beta   90.00
_cell.angle_gamma   90.00
#
_symmetry.space_group_name_H-M   'P 1'
#
loop_
_entity.id
_entity.type
_entity.pdbx_description
1 polymer ?
#
loop_
_entity_poly.entity_id
_entity_poly.type
_entity_poly.pdbx_seq_one_letter_code
_entity_poly.pdbx_strand_id
1 'polypeptide(L)'
;MLRRTASALLVLVAAGTATACGRAAPDATVAADARGPIKVWLSNNAQEVRWGRQMVAAWNERHPDQHVTAQQIPAGKTSEEAISASIIAGTSACLAFNTSPAAVPTFQKQNGLVPLDDFPGGRAYVTGRSGGLAEQYTSPDGKFYQLPWKSNPVMILYNKKLFKKAGLDPEHPKLATYEEFLKTSRTLVRSGAAKAAIWPSPSSDFFQPWYDFYPAFAAQSGGKQLIEDGKPRFDSSAGRQVAAFWRKLYAQKLAPQEAYPGDALNDGKAAMATVGPWAISAYKNSVDIGVAPVPTAEGGTGKHSFSDEKSVAMFSACENRGTAWDLLKFATSSAQDGTFLETTGQMPMREDLTTRYADYFAKHPTYKAFADQAERVVEVPNVPGSVDIWQAFRDQWTKSVVFGRESTDTGLRKASSEITDLLNEYGDRS
;
A
#
# COMPACT_ATOMS: atom_id res chain seq x y z
N MET A 1 69.78 -40.83 39.08
CA MET A 1 68.64 -41.72 39.43
C MET A 1 67.40 -40.87 39.63
N LEU A 2 66.60 -40.70 38.58
CA LEU A 2 65.35 -39.91 38.63
C LEU A 2 64.15 -40.86 38.47
N ARG A 3 63.30 -40.86 39.47
CA ARG A 3 62.03 -41.57 39.45
C ARG A 3 60.98 -40.61 38.83
N ARG A 4 60.37 -41.02 37.76
CA ARG A 4 59.20 -40.38 37.16
C ARG A 4 57.91 -40.90 37.82
N THR A 5 57.13 -40.01 38.41
CA THR A 5 55.76 -40.28 38.87
C THR A 5 54.79 -39.75 37.80
N ALA A 6 53.95 -40.63 37.25
CA ALA A 6 52.88 -40.31 36.32
C ALA A 6 51.59 -40.00 37.12
N SER A 7 51.08 -38.82 37.00
CA SER A 7 49.75 -38.46 37.52
C SER A 7 48.70 -38.63 36.42
N ALA A 8 47.77 -39.56 36.66
CA ALA A 8 46.58 -39.73 35.77
C ALA A 8 45.55 -38.70 36.10
N LEU A 9 45.20 -37.86 35.12
CA LEU A 9 44.08 -36.91 35.18
C LEU A 9 42.79 -37.61 34.70
N LEU A 10 41.85 -37.81 35.62
CA LEU A 10 40.51 -38.28 35.29
C LEU A 10 39.70 -37.09 34.76
N VAL A 11 39.32 -37.07 33.47
CA VAL A 11 38.41 -36.11 32.88
C VAL A 11 36.97 -36.67 33.00
N LEU A 12 36.18 -36.10 33.89
CA LEU A 12 34.72 -36.32 33.92
C LEU A 12 34.09 -35.52 32.80
N VAL A 13 33.58 -36.21 31.78
CA VAL A 13 32.70 -35.64 30.76
C VAL A 13 31.28 -35.63 31.33
N ALA A 14 30.82 -34.47 31.77
CA ALA A 14 29.40 -34.22 32.07
C ALA A 14 28.64 -34.04 30.74
N ALA A 15 27.92 -35.05 30.32
CA ALA A 15 26.96 -34.95 29.21
C ALA A 15 25.76 -34.12 29.67
N GLY A 16 25.79 -32.83 29.41
CA GLY A 16 24.64 -31.94 29.56
C GLY A 16 23.65 -32.21 28.43
N THR A 17 22.55 -32.89 28.74
CA THR A 17 21.39 -33.00 27.87
C THR A 17 20.73 -31.60 27.80
N ALA A 18 21.03 -30.83 26.75
CA ALA A 18 20.29 -29.65 26.41
C ALA A 18 18.90 -30.10 25.92
N THR A 19 17.92 -30.12 26.83
CA THR A 19 16.50 -30.14 26.44
C THR A 19 16.20 -28.82 25.76
N ALA A 20 16.29 -28.81 24.43
CA ALA A 20 15.69 -27.76 23.62
C ALA A 20 14.16 -27.87 23.83
N CYS A 21 13.61 -27.01 24.70
CA CYS A 21 12.18 -26.78 24.74
C CYS A 21 11.77 -26.14 23.39
N GLY A 22 11.56 -26.95 22.39
CA GLY A 22 10.81 -26.56 21.21
C GLY A 22 9.40 -26.22 21.69
N ARG A 23 9.07 -24.95 21.76
CA ARG A 23 7.71 -24.50 21.98
C ARG A 23 6.90 -24.98 20.78
N ALA A 24 6.09 -25.99 20.96
CA ALA A 24 5.11 -26.39 19.94
C ALA A 24 4.24 -25.18 19.66
N ALA A 25 4.03 -24.84 18.39
CA ALA A 25 3.07 -23.81 18.03
C ALA A 25 1.71 -24.19 18.66
N PRO A 26 1.02 -23.26 19.33
CA PRO A 26 -0.29 -23.54 19.92
C PRO A 26 -1.25 -24.05 18.83
N ASP A 27 -2.08 -25.02 19.17
CA ASP A 27 -3.14 -25.51 18.29
C ASP A 27 -4.01 -24.32 17.86
N ALA A 28 -4.23 -24.13 16.55
CA ALA A 28 -4.92 -22.96 15.99
C ALA A 28 -6.32 -22.75 16.63
N THR A 29 -7.02 -23.80 16.99
CA THR A 29 -8.32 -23.75 17.64
C THR A 29 -8.26 -23.22 19.09
N VAL A 30 -7.28 -23.65 19.86
CA VAL A 30 -7.07 -23.20 21.25
C VAL A 30 -6.66 -21.72 21.26
N ALA A 31 -5.83 -21.30 20.32
CA ALA A 31 -5.38 -19.90 20.22
C ALA A 31 -6.50 -18.92 19.79
N ALA A 32 -7.51 -19.38 19.04
CA ALA A 32 -8.61 -18.52 18.59
C ALA A 32 -9.48 -17.98 19.75
N ASP A 33 -9.62 -18.73 20.82
CA ASP A 33 -10.42 -18.33 22.00
C ASP A 33 -9.59 -17.69 23.12
N ALA A 34 -8.27 -17.62 22.98
CA ALA A 34 -7.39 -17.06 24.01
C ALA A 34 -7.65 -15.57 24.20
N ARG A 35 -7.75 -15.15 25.47
CA ARG A 35 -8.00 -13.77 25.90
C ARG A 35 -6.88 -13.29 26.83
N GLY A 36 -6.60 -12.00 26.77
CA GLY A 36 -5.59 -11.36 27.59
C GLY A 36 -4.98 -10.13 26.91
N PRO A 37 -3.96 -9.53 27.49
CA PRO A 37 -3.33 -8.34 26.92
C PRO A 37 -2.63 -8.62 25.59
N ILE A 38 -2.69 -7.65 24.69
CA ILE A 38 -2.03 -7.72 23.37
C ILE A 38 -1.27 -6.44 23.02
N LYS A 39 -0.37 -6.56 22.05
CA LYS A 39 0.31 -5.43 21.42
C LYS A 39 -0.20 -5.27 20.00
N VAL A 40 -0.38 -4.01 19.56
CA VAL A 40 -0.71 -3.67 18.18
C VAL A 40 0.28 -2.66 17.62
N TRP A 41 0.51 -2.75 16.31
CA TRP A 41 1.28 -1.77 15.58
C TRP A 41 0.37 -0.85 14.78
N LEU A 42 0.66 0.44 14.89
CA LEU A 42 0.03 1.51 14.11
C LEU A 42 1.02 2.02 13.06
N SER A 43 0.53 2.66 12.01
CA SER A 43 1.36 3.29 10.99
C SER A 43 2.27 4.40 11.56
N ASN A 44 3.13 4.95 10.71
CA ASN A 44 3.94 6.13 11.05
C ASN A 44 3.26 7.46 10.67
N ASN A 45 2.03 7.42 10.14
CA ASN A 45 1.25 8.63 9.86
C ASN A 45 0.66 9.20 11.15
N ALA A 46 0.94 10.48 11.44
CA ALA A 46 0.57 11.12 12.70
C ALA A 46 -0.94 11.13 12.97
N GLN A 47 -1.78 11.23 11.92
CA GLN A 47 -3.24 11.24 12.05
C GLN A 47 -3.77 9.83 12.34
N GLU A 48 -3.23 8.81 11.67
CA GLU A 48 -3.56 7.40 11.95
C GLU A 48 -3.13 6.99 13.35
N VAL A 49 -1.96 7.44 13.79
CA VAL A 49 -1.49 7.22 15.18
C VAL A 49 -2.44 7.86 16.19
N ARG A 50 -2.94 9.08 15.91
CA ARG A 50 -3.93 9.74 16.76
C ARG A 50 -5.21 8.93 16.86
N TRP A 51 -5.78 8.55 15.71
CA TRP A 51 -6.97 7.68 15.67
C TRP A 51 -6.73 6.36 16.41
N GLY A 52 -5.62 5.68 16.12
CA GLY A 52 -5.31 4.38 16.73
C GLY A 52 -5.17 4.45 18.26
N ARG A 53 -4.57 5.51 18.78
CA ARG A 53 -4.51 5.74 20.24
C ARG A 53 -5.87 5.99 20.86
N GLN A 54 -6.75 6.73 20.21
CA GLN A 54 -8.13 6.95 20.67
C GLN A 54 -8.92 5.65 20.64
N MET A 55 -8.81 4.86 19.59
CA MET A 55 -9.44 3.55 19.43
C MET A 55 -9.00 2.58 20.54
N VAL A 56 -7.69 2.50 20.80
CA VAL A 56 -7.12 1.64 21.85
C VAL A 56 -7.57 2.11 23.25
N ALA A 57 -7.62 3.41 23.52
CA ALA A 57 -8.12 3.93 24.78
C ALA A 57 -9.60 3.54 25.01
N ALA A 58 -10.43 3.69 23.98
CA ALA A 58 -11.86 3.30 24.04
C ALA A 58 -12.07 1.78 24.21
N TRP A 59 -11.15 0.95 23.66
CA TRP A 59 -11.14 -0.48 23.91
C TRP A 59 -10.77 -0.80 25.35
N ASN A 60 -9.66 -0.26 25.85
CA ASN A 60 -9.13 -0.55 27.20
C ASN A 60 -10.10 -0.14 28.32
N GLU A 61 -10.86 0.93 28.12
CA GLU A 61 -11.91 1.34 29.05
C GLU A 61 -13.00 0.28 29.22
N ARG A 62 -13.32 -0.45 28.14
CA ARG A 62 -14.38 -1.46 28.11
C ARG A 62 -13.91 -2.88 28.42
N HIS A 63 -12.61 -3.13 28.25
CA HIS A 63 -11.99 -4.45 28.35
C HIS A 63 -10.72 -4.44 29.20
N PRO A 64 -10.78 -4.14 30.50
CA PRO A 64 -9.60 -3.99 31.36
C PRO A 64 -8.72 -5.24 31.41
N ASP A 65 -9.30 -6.44 31.33
CA ASP A 65 -8.59 -7.73 31.35
C ASP A 65 -7.99 -8.10 29.99
N GLN A 66 -8.31 -7.36 28.94
CA GLN A 66 -7.81 -7.53 27.57
C GLN A 66 -7.08 -6.27 27.10
N HIS A 67 -6.18 -5.80 27.94
CA HIS A 67 -5.48 -4.54 27.72
C HIS A 67 -4.66 -4.53 26.42
N VAL A 68 -4.79 -3.48 25.62
CA VAL A 68 -4.09 -3.28 24.37
C VAL A 68 -3.02 -2.20 24.51
N THR A 69 -1.79 -2.51 24.09
CA THR A 69 -0.70 -1.53 23.99
C THR A 69 -0.45 -1.21 22.53
N ALA A 70 -0.60 0.06 22.17
CA ALA A 70 -0.34 0.55 20.81
C ALA A 70 1.08 1.10 20.68
N GLN A 71 1.78 0.66 19.64
CA GLN A 71 3.11 1.15 19.24
C GLN A 71 3.11 1.47 17.75
N GLN A 72 4.02 2.32 17.30
CA GLN A 72 4.26 2.45 15.86
C GLN A 72 5.02 1.25 15.34
N ILE A 73 4.86 0.93 14.05
CA ILE A 73 5.68 -0.07 13.37
C ILE A 73 7.15 0.29 13.59
N PRO A 74 8.02 -0.67 13.98
CA PRO A 74 9.43 -0.40 14.22
C PRO A 74 10.10 0.30 13.03
N ALA A 75 11.09 1.15 13.32
CA ALA A 75 11.86 1.81 12.28
C ALA A 75 12.67 0.78 11.47
N GLY A 76 12.68 0.94 10.15
CA GLY A 76 13.43 0.14 9.18
C GLY A 76 13.58 0.93 7.90
N LYS A 77 14.14 0.35 6.85
CA LYS A 77 14.14 0.97 5.53
C LYS A 77 12.68 1.12 5.02
N THR A 78 11.88 0.07 5.21
CA THR A 78 10.44 0.07 4.98
C THR A 78 9.72 -0.57 6.17
N SER A 79 8.41 -0.31 6.29
CA SER A 79 7.56 -1.00 7.27
C SER A 79 7.53 -2.50 7.05
N GLU A 80 7.51 -2.92 5.78
CA GLU A 80 7.45 -4.32 5.36
C GLU A 80 8.72 -5.09 5.78
N GLU A 81 9.89 -4.50 5.60
CA GLU A 81 11.17 -5.09 6.06
C GLU A 81 11.20 -5.23 7.59
N ALA A 82 10.77 -4.21 8.32
CA ALA A 82 10.72 -4.24 9.78
C ALA A 82 9.75 -5.30 10.31
N ILE A 83 8.57 -5.44 9.67
CA ILE A 83 7.60 -6.49 9.99
C ILE A 83 8.17 -7.86 9.67
N SER A 84 8.76 -8.06 8.49
CA SER A 84 9.38 -9.32 8.07
C SER A 84 10.46 -9.79 9.06
N ALA A 85 11.34 -8.88 9.46
CA ALA A 85 12.38 -9.16 10.44
C ALA A 85 11.79 -9.58 11.80
N SER A 86 10.71 -8.95 12.24
CA SER A 86 10.05 -9.28 13.50
C SER A 86 9.27 -10.61 13.44
N ILE A 87 8.74 -10.99 12.28
CA ILE A 87 8.15 -12.33 12.06
C ILE A 87 9.23 -13.40 12.27
N ILE A 88 10.39 -13.25 11.61
CA ILE A 88 11.50 -14.18 11.73
C ILE A 88 12.00 -14.27 13.19
N ALA A 89 12.04 -13.14 13.90
CA ALA A 89 12.45 -13.08 15.30
C ALA A 89 11.37 -13.59 16.29
N GLY A 90 10.13 -13.85 15.84
CA GLY A 90 9.01 -14.21 16.73
C GLY A 90 8.56 -13.08 17.66
N THR A 91 8.80 -11.82 17.31
CA THR A 91 8.54 -10.62 18.14
C THR A 91 7.48 -9.69 17.57
N SER A 92 6.76 -10.12 16.54
CA SER A 92 5.69 -9.32 15.92
C SER A 92 4.56 -9.02 16.91
N ALA A 93 3.88 -7.89 16.68
CA ALA A 93 2.66 -7.56 17.40
C ALA A 93 1.53 -8.53 17.04
N CYS A 94 0.43 -8.53 17.82
CA CYS A 94 -0.76 -9.33 17.46
C CYS A 94 -1.43 -8.85 16.17
N LEU A 95 -1.58 -7.52 16.03
CA LEU A 95 -2.13 -6.89 14.83
C LEU A 95 -1.19 -5.79 14.33
N ALA A 96 -1.10 -5.64 13.02
CA ALA A 96 -0.55 -4.42 12.42
C ALA A 96 -1.59 -3.76 11.53
N PHE A 97 -1.88 -2.51 11.83
CA PHE A 97 -2.62 -1.60 10.96
C PHE A 97 -1.63 -0.97 9.98
N ASN A 98 -2.00 -0.88 8.70
CA ASN A 98 -1.13 -0.37 7.64
C ASN A 98 -0.18 -1.41 7.02
N THR A 99 -0.55 -2.69 7.04
CA THR A 99 0.14 -3.75 6.29
C THR A 99 -0.10 -3.55 4.79
N SER A 100 0.97 -3.58 3.99
CA SER A 100 0.84 -3.57 2.53
C SER A 100 0.36 -4.93 2.02
N PRO A 101 -0.68 -4.98 1.17
CA PRO A 101 -1.11 -6.24 0.53
C PRO A 101 0.01 -6.94 -0.23
N ALA A 102 0.90 -6.19 -0.86
CA ALA A 102 2.05 -6.73 -1.57
C ALA A 102 3.04 -7.52 -0.69
N ALA A 103 3.06 -7.27 0.62
CA ALA A 103 3.94 -7.98 1.55
C ALA A 103 3.32 -9.27 2.11
N VAL A 104 2.01 -9.42 2.02
CA VAL A 104 1.28 -10.57 2.60
C VAL A 104 1.80 -11.91 2.11
N PRO A 105 2.07 -12.14 0.80
CA PRO A 105 2.63 -13.42 0.35
C PRO A 105 3.99 -13.75 0.98
N THR A 106 4.84 -12.75 1.19
CA THR A 106 6.12 -12.94 1.87
C THR A 106 5.93 -13.31 3.33
N PHE A 107 5.02 -12.64 4.03
CA PHE A 107 4.72 -12.94 5.43
C PHE A 107 4.07 -14.32 5.59
N GLN A 108 3.24 -14.76 4.64
CA GLN A 108 2.69 -16.12 4.61
C GLN A 108 3.80 -17.17 4.46
N LYS A 109 4.73 -16.97 3.52
CA LYS A 109 5.87 -17.87 3.31
C LYS A 109 6.76 -18.01 4.57
N GLN A 110 6.80 -16.99 5.41
CA GLN A 110 7.47 -17.00 6.71
C GLN A 110 6.64 -17.66 7.82
N ASN A 111 5.45 -18.19 7.52
CA ASN A 111 4.45 -18.66 8.49
C ASN A 111 4.10 -17.58 9.54
N GLY A 112 4.17 -16.31 9.14
CA GLY A 112 4.04 -15.16 10.02
C GLY A 112 2.61 -14.70 10.25
N LEU A 113 1.62 -15.22 9.50
CA LEU A 113 0.25 -14.73 9.52
C LEU A 113 -0.75 -15.78 9.99
N VAL A 114 -1.84 -15.32 10.58
CA VAL A 114 -3.00 -16.13 10.97
C VAL A 114 -4.13 -15.91 9.95
N PRO A 115 -4.70 -16.97 9.37
CA PRO A 115 -5.87 -16.83 8.50
C PRO A 115 -7.05 -16.27 9.28
N LEU A 116 -7.71 -15.27 8.75
CA LEU A 116 -8.94 -14.71 9.36
C LEU A 116 -10.12 -15.66 9.24
N ASP A 117 -10.07 -16.57 8.28
CA ASP A 117 -11.06 -17.66 8.09
C ASP A 117 -11.09 -18.65 9.26
N ASP A 118 -10.04 -18.73 10.05
CA ASP A 118 -9.96 -19.64 11.21
C ASP A 118 -10.80 -19.12 12.41
N PHE A 119 -11.30 -17.87 12.34
CA PHE A 119 -12.19 -17.31 13.36
C PHE A 119 -13.66 -17.48 13.00
N PRO A 120 -14.55 -17.66 13.99
CA PRO A 120 -15.99 -17.73 13.75
C PRO A 120 -16.51 -16.53 12.96
N GLY A 121 -17.06 -16.78 11.77
CA GLY A 121 -17.56 -15.74 10.88
C GLY A 121 -16.50 -14.88 10.22
N GLY A 122 -15.22 -15.26 10.25
CA GLY A 122 -14.11 -14.46 9.75
C GLY A 122 -14.25 -14.08 8.28
N ARG A 123 -14.45 -15.07 7.41
CA ARG A 123 -14.70 -14.83 5.97
C ARG A 123 -15.90 -13.92 5.74
N ALA A 124 -17.01 -14.20 6.42
CA ALA A 124 -18.23 -13.41 6.28
C ALA A 124 -18.02 -11.95 6.74
N TYR A 125 -17.20 -11.73 7.76
CA TYR A 125 -16.85 -10.38 8.21
C TYR A 125 -16.04 -9.61 7.16
N VAL A 126 -15.01 -10.24 6.58
CA VAL A 126 -14.18 -9.63 5.53
C VAL A 126 -15.02 -9.28 4.31
N THR A 127 -15.79 -10.25 3.78
CA THR A 127 -16.62 -10.06 2.57
C THR A 127 -17.77 -9.09 2.81
N GLY A 128 -18.45 -9.19 3.94
CA GLY A 128 -19.57 -8.29 4.28
C GLY A 128 -19.17 -6.84 4.53
N ARG A 129 -17.87 -6.61 4.87
CA ARG A 129 -17.34 -5.25 5.02
C ARG A 129 -16.88 -4.66 3.69
N SER A 130 -16.12 -5.43 2.93
CA SER A 130 -15.40 -4.95 1.73
C SER A 130 -16.14 -5.22 0.42
N GLY A 131 -17.27 -5.96 0.45
CA GLY A 131 -18.04 -6.29 -0.74
C GLY A 131 -17.22 -7.09 -1.76
N GLY A 132 -17.50 -6.88 -3.03
CA GLY A 132 -16.82 -7.55 -4.14
C GLY A 132 -15.32 -7.26 -4.23
N LEU A 133 -14.83 -6.19 -3.61
CA LEU A 133 -13.40 -5.88 -3.58
C LEU A 133 -12.62 -6.87 -2.72
N ALA A 134 -13.26 -7.56 -1.77
CA ALA A 134 -12.60 -8.53 -0.90
C ALA A 134 -11.85 -9.62 -1.67
N GLU A 135 -12.35 -10.03 -2.84
CA GLU A 135 -11.75 -11.10 -3.65
C GLU A 135 -10.30 -10.80 -4.06
N GLN A 136 -9.95 -9.52 -4.27
CA GLN A 136 -8.59 -9.10 -4.63
C GLN A 136 -7.55 -9.39 -3.53
N TYR A 137 -8.00 -9.67 -2.31
CA TYR A 137 -7.15 -9.92 -1.12
C TYR A 137 -7.12 -11.38 -0.70
N THR A 138 -7.75 -12.24 -1.48
CA THR A 138 -7.71 -13.69 -1.26
C THR A 138 -6.34 -14.23 -1.65
N SER A 139 -5.74 -15.00 -0.75
CA SER A 139 -4.46 -15.67 -1.01
C SER A 139 -4.65 -16.91 -1.91
N PRO A 140 -3.57 -17.45 -2.54
CA PRO A 140 -3.66 -18.60 -3.44
C PRO A 140 -4.30 -19.86 -2.83
N ASP A 141 -4.21 -20.04 -1.51
CA ASP A 141 -4.88 -21.11 -0.77
C ASP A 141 -6.38 -20.88 -0.53
N GLY A 142 -6.92 -19.78 -1.04
CA GLY A 142 -8.33 -19.40 -0.92
C GLY A 142 -8.69 -18.75 0.40
N LYS A 143 -7.74 -18.45 1.31
CA LYS A 143 -7.99 -17.83 2.61
C LYS A 143 -7.65 -16.35 2.64
N PHE A 144 -8.24 -15.61 3.60
CA PHE A 144 -7.88 -14.23 3.92
C PHE A 144 -6.86 -14.19 5.05
N TYR A 145 -5.68 -13.63 4.80
CA TYR A 145 -4.64 -13.35 5.82
C TYR A 145 -4.55 -11.88 6.18
N GLN A 146 -5.44 -11.08 5.64
CA GLN A 146 -5.54 -9.65 5.84
C GLN A 146 -7.00 -9.21 5.75
N LEU A 147 -7.36 -8.20 6.52
CA LEU A 147 -8.61 -7.48 6.36
C LEU A 147 -8.32 -6.20 5.57
N PRO A 148 -8.89 -6.00 4.37
CA PRO A 148 -8.83 -4.72 3.68
C PRO A 148 -9.36 -3.60 4.58
N TRP A 149 -8.50 -2.64 4.96
CA TRP A 149 -8.85 -1.67 5.98
C TRP A 149 -9.23 -0.32 5.40
N LYS A 150 -8.37 0.24 4.57
CA LYS A 150 -8.58 1.55 3.94
C LYS A 150 -8.27 1.49 2.45
N SER A 151 -9.12 2.15 1.66
CA SER A 151 -8.93 2.36 0.24
C SER A 151 -8.37 3.76 -0.01
N ASN A 152 -7.30 3.85 -0.76
CA ASN A 152 -6.67 5.11 -1.10
C ASN A 152 -6.52 5.23 -2.62
N PRO A 153 -7.60 5.47 -3.38
CA PRO A 153 -7.50 5.64 -4.83
C PRO A 153 -6.49 6.72 -5.18
N VAL A 154 -5.63 6.45 -6.15
CA VAL A 154 -4.65 7.41 -6.64
C VAL A 154 -5.26 8.22 -7.78
N MET A 155 -5.26 9.53 -7.65
CA MET A 155 -5.85 10.47 -8.60
C MET A 155 -4.86 11.61 -8.91
N ILE A 156 -5.20 12.48 -9.84
CA ILE A 156 -4.45 13.71 -10.09
C ILE A 156 -4.93 14.79 -9.11
N LEU A 157 -4.06 15.23 -8.22
CA LEU A 157 -4.25 16.47 -7.48
C LEU A 157 -3.57 17.61 -8.24
N TYR A 158 -4.24 18.77 -8.30
CA TYR A 158 -3.68 19.95 -8.94
C TYR A 158 -3.89 21.22 -8.11
N ASN A 159 -2.98 22.18 -8.27
CA ASN A 159 -3.02 23.48 -7.58
C ASN A 159 -3.84 24.47 -8.40
N LYS A 160 -5.06 24.78 -7.97
CA LYS A 160 -5.99 25.71 -8.62
C LYS A 160 -5.39 27.11 -8.83
N LYS A 161 -4.58 27.60 -7.87
CA LYS A 161 -3.91 28.91 -8.00
C LYS A 161 -2.91 28.92 -9.15
N LEU A 162 -2.15 27.84 -9.35
CA LEU A 162 -1.21 27.74 -10.46
C LEU A 162 -1.91 27.62 -11.80
N PHE A 163 -3.05 26.90 -11.86
CA PHE A 163 -3.91 26.83 -13.06
C PHE A 163 -4.41 28.23 -13.43
N LYS A 164 -4.99 28.96 -12.47
CA LYS A 164 -5.46 30.33 -12.67
C LYS A 164 -4.33 31.26 -13.12
N LYS A 165 -3.14 31.17 -12.50
CA LYS A 165 -1.95 31.94 -12.89
C LYS A 165 -1.53 31.67 -14.34
N ALA A 166 -1.73 30.46 -14.83
CA ALA A 166 -1.44 30.06 -16.22
C ALA A 166 -2.56 30.46 -17.21
N GLY A 167 -3.64 31.09 -16.75
CA GLY A 167 -4.81 31.41 -17.59
C GLY A 167 -5.69 30.19 -17.92
N LEU A 168 -5.60 29.13 -17.14
CA LEU A 168 -6.41 27.92 -17.25
C LEU A 168 -7.61 28.00 -16.30
N ASP A 169 -8.72 27.36 -16.69
CA ASP A 169 -9.89 27.22 -15.81
C ASP A 169 -9.55 26.23 -14.67
N PRO A 170 -9.52 26.67 -13.40
CA PRO A 170 -9.21 25.79 -12.29
C PRO A 170 -10.40 24.93 -11.85
N GLU A 171 -11.63 25.25 -12.25
CA GLU A 171 -12.83 24.49 -11.88
C GLU A 171 -13.15 23.39 -12.91
N HIS A 172 -12.76 23.60 -14.18
CA HIS A 172 -12.97 22.64 -15.26
C HIS A 172 -11.63 22.36 -16.00
N PRO A 173 -10.66 21.73 -15.32
CA PRO A 173 -9.34 21.48 -15.89
C PRO A 173 -9.42 20.52 -17.08
N LYS A 174 -8.69 20.82 -18.15
CA LYS A 174 -8.57 19.94 -19.32
C LYS A 174 -7.48 18.91 -19.07
N LEU A 175 -7.84 17.81 -18.40
CA LEU A 175 -6.95 16.74 -17.95
C LEU A 175 -7.44 15.33 -18.32
N ALA A 176 -8.57 15.21 -19.03
CA ALA A 176 -9.21 13.91 -19.24
C ALA A 176 -8.47 13.01 -20.24
N THR A 177 -7.89 13.61 -21.31
CA THR A 177 -7.12 12.86 -22.30
C THR A 177 -5.61 13.10 -22.16
N TYR A 178 -4.79 12.17 -22.68
CA TYR A 178 -3.34 12.39 -22.76
C TYR A 178 -2.99 13.67 -23.55
N GLU A 179 -3.74 13.97 -24.59
CA GLU A 179 -3.53 15.19 -25.41
C GLU A 179 -3.85 16.46 -24.60
N GLU A 180 -5.02 16.52 -23.97
CA GLU A 180 -5.43 17.63 -23.11
C GLU A 180 -4.45 17.82 -21.95
N PHE A 181 -4.05 16.73 -21.28
CA PHE A 181 -3.09 16.78 -20.19
C PHE A 181 -1.74 17.33 -20.63
N LEU A 182 -1.21 16.89 -21.77
CA LEU A 182 0.04 17.40 -22.36
C LEU A 182 -0.08 18.87 -22.76
N LYS A 183 -1.22 19.29 -23.32
CA LYS A 183 -1.49 20.71 -23.69
C LYS A 183 -1.54 21.59 -22.43
N THR A 184 -2.28 21.18 -21.42
CA THR A 184 -2.36 21.87 -20.13
C THR A 184 -0.99 21.96 -19.47
N SER A 185 -0.25 20.86 -19.46
CA SER A 185 1.12 20.79 -18.92
C SER A 185 2.07 21.79 -19.59
N ARG A 186 2.03 21.87 -20.93
CA ARG A 186 2.82 22.88 -21.68
C ARG A 186 2.45 24.30 -21.31
N THR A 187 1.16 24.59 -21.12
CA THR A 187 0.68 25.92 -20.74
C THR A 187 1.19 26.28 -19.34
N LEU A 188 1.08 25.39 -18.37
CA LEU A 188 1.56 25.60 -16.99
C LEU A 188 3.05 25.92 -16.92
N VAL A 189 3.87 25.19 -17.66
CA VAL A 189 5.32 25.41 -17.65
C VAL A 189 5.72 26.66 -18.46
N ARG A 190 5.18 26.86 -19.66
CA ARG A 190 5.52 28.00 -20.53
C ARG A 190 5.10 29.34 -19.95
N SER A 191 4.00 29.40 -19.23
CA SER A 191 3.54 30.61 -18.54
C SER A 191 4.39 30.99 -17.33
N GLY A 192 5.30 30.11 -16.88
CA GLY A 192 6.05 30.29 -15.66
C GLY A 192 5.19 30.17 -14.40
N ALA A 193 4.00 29.56 -14.52
CA ALA A 193 3.13 29.29 -13.36
C ALA A 193 3.76 28.25 -12.43
N ALA A 194 4.36 27.21 -12.98
CA ALA A 194 5.08 26.18 -12.25
C ALA A 194 6.41 25.84 -12.97
N LYS A 195 7.37 25.30 -12.22
CA LYS A 195 8.65 24.81 -12.78
C LYS A 195 8.44 23.51 -13.57
N ALA A 196 7.52 22.67 -13.09
CA ALA A 196 7.11 21.42 -13.74
C ALA A 196 5.59 21.33 -13.76
N ALA A 197 5.05 20.62 -14.75
CA ALA A 197 3.63 20.30 -14.76
C ALA A 197 3.29 19.26 -13.68
N ILE A 198 4.07 18.19 -13.64
CA ILE A 198 4.03 17.13 -12.65
C ILE A 198 5.47 16.76 -12.29
N TRP A 199 5.72 16.41 -11.06
CA TRP A 199 7.06 16.06 -10.61
C TRP A 199 7.03 14.71 -9.88
N PRO A 200 7.07 13.60 -10.61
CA PRO A 200 7.23 12.30 -9.99
C PRO A 200 8.59 12.24 -9.30
N SER A 201 8.65 11.60 -8.14
CA SER A 201 9.94 11.31 -7.54
C SER A 201 10.55 10.11 -8.27
N PRO A 202 11.71 10.25 -8.92
CA PRO A 202 12.43 9.11 -9.48
C PRO A 202 13.17 8.35 -8.36
N SER A 203 12.67 8.41 -7.13
CA SER A 203 13.33 7.84 -5.99
C SER A 203 13.47 6.32 -6.14
N SER A 204 14.50 5.79 -5.51
CA SER A 204 14.68 4.35 -5.33
C SER A 204 13.60 3.73 -4.43
N ASP A 205 12.68 4.54 -3.93
CA ASP A 205 11.59 4.05 -3.15
C ASP A 205 10.68 3.19 -4.01
N PHE A 206 10.49 2.02 -3.54
CA PHE A 206 9.84 0.86 -4.08
C PHE A 206 8.52 1.14 -4.84
N PHE A 207 7.76 2.18 -4.44
CA PHE A 207 6.42 2.43 -4.93
C PHE A 207 6.31 3.51 -6.02
N GLN A 208 7.36 4.20 -6.43
CA GLN A 208 7.23 5.36 -7.29
C GLN A 208 6.66 5.09 -8.69
N PRO A 209 7.10 4.07 -9.45
CA PRO A 209 6.48 3.77 -10.74
C PRO A 209 5.02 3.35 -10.65
N TRP A 210 4.57 2.94 -9.46
CA TRP A 210 3.18 2.60 -9.21
C TRP A 210 2.27 3.81 -9.28
N TYR A 211 2.68 4.92 -8.71
CA TYR A 211 1.87 6.14 -8.72
C TYR A 211 1.83 6.81 -10.10
N ASP A 212 2.83 6.54 -10.95
CA ASP A 212 2.89 7.08 -12.30
C ASP A 212 2.23 6.15 -13.31
N PHE A 213 2.69 4.93 -13.36
CA PHE A 213 2.26 3.96 -14.36
C PHE A 213 0.95 3.27 -14.02
N TYR A 214 0.84 2.71 -12.81
CA TYR A 214 -0.25 1.81 -12.49
C TYR A 214 -1.63 2.46 -12.48
N PRO A 215 -1.84 3.66 -11.89
CA PRO A 215 -3.13 4.33 -11.98
C PRO A 215 -3.57 4.56 -13.42
N ALA A 216 -2.64 5.01 -14.27
CA ALA A 216 -2.91 5.24 -15.68
C ALA A 216 -3.13 3.93 -16.46
N PHE A 217 -2.41 2.86 -16.12
CA PHE A 217 -2.63 1.53 -16.70
C PHE A 217 -4.00 0.96 -16.32
N ALA A 218 -4.37 1.03 -15.05
CA ALA A 218 -5.68 0.60 -14.57
C ALA A 218 -6.82 1.34 -15.29
N ALA A 219 -6.68 2.68 -15.44
CA ALA A 219 -7.64 3.48 -16.19
C ALA A 219 -7.73 3.08 -17.66
N GLN A 220 -6.56 2.96 -18.33
CA GLN A 220 -6.47 2.68 -19.77
C GLN A 220 -6.86 1.24 -20.13
N SER A 221 -6.62 0.28 -19.24
CA SER A 221 -6.89 -1.15 -19.46
C SER A 221 -8.32 -1.57 -19.07
N GLY A 222 -9.10 -0.68 -18.46
CA GLY A 222 -10.42 -1.01 -17.95
C GLY A 222 -10.41 -1.81 -16.66
N GLY A 223 -9.39 -1.59 -15.81
CA GLY A 223 -9.31 -2.18 -14.47
C GLY A 223 -8.48 -3.47 -14.38
N LYS A 224 -7.57 -3.72 -15.32
CA LYS A 224 -6.64 -4.86 -15.22
C LYS A 224 -5.56 -4.60 -14.19
N GLN A 225 -5.24 -5.66 -13.44
CA GLN A 225 -4.03 -5.66 -12.61
C GLN A 225 -2.77 -5.78 -13.48
N LEU A 226 -1.62 -5.43 -12.92
CA LEU A 226 -0.34 -5.58 -13.63
C LEU A 226 0.05 -7.05 -13.84
N ILE A 227 -0.39 -7.93 -12.94
CA ILE A 227 -0.21 -9.37 -13.02
C ILE A 227 -1.58 -10.02 -12.77
N GLU A 228 -2.01 -10.86 -13.68
CA GLU A 228 -3.23 -11.68 -13.55
C GLU A 228 -2.90 -13.11 -14.03
N ASP A 229 -3.40 -14.11 -13.32
CA ASP A 229 -3.16 -15.53 -13.63
C ASP A 229 -1.67 -15.87 -13.78
N GLY A 230 -0.84 -15.29 -12.88
CA GLY A 230 0.61 -15.51 -12.89
C GLY A 230 1.34 -14.92 -14.11
N LYS A 231 0.73 -13.98 -14.83
CA LYS A 231 1.32 -13.40 -16.06
C LYS A 231 1.28 -11.86 -16.02
N PRO A 232 2.36 -11.18 -16.41
CA PRO A 232 2.36 -9.74 -16.63
C PRO A 232 1.34 -9.34 -17.71
N ARG A 233 0.53 -8.29 -17.44
CA ARG A 233 -0.51 -7.80 -18.36
C ARG A 233 -0.19 -6.44 -18.96
N PHE A 234 0.85 -5.80 -18.50
CA PHE A 234 1.21 -4.43 -18.91
C PHE A 234 1.95 -4.35 -20.23
N ASP A 235 2.56 -5.41 -20.74
CA ASP A 235 3.08 -5.43 -22.14
C ASP A 235 1.91 -5.61 -23.12
N SER A 236 1.10 -4.59 -23.23
CA SER A 236 -0.14 -4.54 -23.98
C SER A 236 -0.31 -3.18 -24.68
N SER A 237 -1.32 -3.03 -25.53
CA SER A 237 -1.63 -1.74 -26.13
C SER A 237 -1.85 -0.65 -25.06
N ALA A 238 -2.59 -0.96 -23.99
CA ALA A 238 -2.82 -0.03 -22.88
C ALA A 238 -1.51 0.40 -22.21
N GLY A 239 -0.64 -0.55 -21.86
CA GLY A 239 0.65 -0.24 -21.23
C GLY A 239 1.57 0.57 -22.13
N ARG A 240 1.61 0.26 -23.44
CA ARG A 240 2.39 1.05 -24.42
C ARG A 240 1.88 2.48 -24.56
N GLN A 241 0.56 2.69 -24.56
CA GLN A 241 -0.02 4.04 -24.59
C GLN A 241 0.35 4.85 -23.34
N VAL A 242 0.28 4.26 -22.17
CA VAL A 242 0.69 4.89 -20.90
C VAL A 242 2.17 5.22 -20.90
N ALA A 243 3.03 4.27 -21.30
CA ALA A 243 4.47 4.50 -21.35
C ALA A 243 4.84 5.61 -22.35
N ALA A 244 4.19 5.65 -23.51
CA ALA A 244 4.38 6.70 -24.50
C ALA A 244 3.92 8.08 -23.99
N PHE A 245 2.81 8.14 -23.24
CA PHE A 245 2.33 9.37 -22.60
C PHE A 245 3.35 9.92 -21.60
N TRP A 246 3.82 9.11 -20.67
CA TRP A 246 4.83 9.52 -19.68
C TRP A 246 6.16 9.88 -20.36
N ARG A 247 6.58 9.12 -21.38
CA ARG A 247 7.80 9.45 -22.15
C ARG A 247 7.71 10.85 -22.78
N LYS A 248 6.52 11.26 -23.27
CA LYS A 248 6.31 12.62 -23.81
C LYS A 248 6.44 13.68 -22.73
N LEU A 249 5.94 13.45 -21.50
CA LEU A 249 6.11 14.38 -20.38
C LEU A 249 7.60 14.61 -20.06
N TYR A 250 8.38 13.54 -19.95
CA TYR A 250 9.83 13.65 -19.71
C TYR A 250 10.59 14.25 -20.90
N ALA A 251 10.31 13.83 -22.12
CA ALA A 251 11.00 14.32 -23.31
C ALA A 251 10.75 15.81 -23.56
N GLN A 252 9.58 16.32 -23.19
CA GLN A 252 9.24 17.74 -23.31
C GLN A 252 9.61 18.55 -22.05
N LYS A 253 10.30 17.95 -21.09
CA LYS A 253 10.69 18.57 -19.80
C LYS A 253 9.49 19.12 -19.00
N LEU A 254 8.32 18.49 -19.17
CA LEU A 254 7.12 18.79 -18.38
C LEU A 254 7.12 18.06 -17.05
N ALA A 255 7.85 16.94 -16.97
CA ALA A 255 8.20 16.22 -15.75
C ALA A 255 9.74 16.17 -15.66
N PRO A 256 10.35 16.63 -14.55
CA PRO A 256 11.79 16.52 -14.31
C PRO A 256 12.23 15.07 -14.10
N GLN A 257 13.50 14.78 -14.45
CA GLN A 257 14.11 13.46 -14.29
C GLN A 257 14.87 13.31 -12.97
N GLU A 258 15.08 14.41 -12.25
CA GLU A 258 15.71 14.45 -10.93
C GLU A 258 14.67 14.39 -9.81
N ALA A 259 15.07 13.83 -8.66
CA ALA A 259 14.26 13.86 -7.46
C ALA A 259 14.10 15.30 -6.92
N TYR A 260 12.93 15.62 -6.40
CA TYR A 260 12.71 16.86 -5.65
C TYR A 260 12.89 16.58 -4.14
N PRO A 261 13.71 17.35 -3.43
CA PRO A 261 13.95 17.13 -2.01
C PRO A 261 12.81 17.73 -1.17
N GLY A 262 11.63 17.17 -1.25
CA GLY A 262 10.43 17.67 -0.57
C GLY A 262 9.16 17.28 -1.32
N ASP A 263 8.10 18.06 -1.14
CA ASP A 263 6.84 17.90 -1.85
C ASP A 263 6.68 19.02 -2.89
N ALA A 264 6.90 18.67 -4.16
CA ALA A 264 6.92 19.64 -5.24
C ALA A 264 5.55 20.33 -5.47
N LEU A 265 4.42 19.65 -5.22
CA LEU A 265 3.10 20.25 -5.31
C LEU A 265 2.85 21.23 -4.15
N ASN A 266 3.17 20.82 -2.92
CA ASN A 266 3.04 21.65 -1.73
C ASN A 266 3.90 22.92 -1.84
N ASP A 267 5.12 22.78 -2.36
CA ASP A 267 6.07 23.88 -2.52
C ASP A 267 5.80 24.73 -3.78
N GLY A 268 4.73 24.43 -4.53
CA GLY A 268 4.35 25.15 -5.74
C GLY A 268 5.37 25.03 -6.89
N LYS A 269 6.25 24.03 -6.85
CA LYS A 269 7.22 23.75 -7.91
C LYS A 269 6.60 22.91 -9.03
N ALA A 270 5.68 22.01 -8.69
CA ALA A 270 4.82 21.32 -9.63
C ALA A 270 3.38 21.81 -9.54
N ALA A 271 2.65 21.76 -10.65
CA ALA A 271 1.25 22.14 -10.67
C ALA A 271 0.32 20.96 -10.36
N MET A 272 0.80 19.73 -10.53
CA MET A 272 0.04 18.50 -10.35
C MET A 272 0.89 17.43 -9.66
N ALA A 273 0.21 16.48 -9.02
CA ALA A 273 0.80 15.26 -8.47
C ALA A 273 -0.18 14.07 -8.62
N THR A 274 0.37 12.87 -8.73
CA THR A 274 -0.38 11.61 -8.69
C THR A 274 -0.33 11.09 -7.25
N VAL A 275 -1.39 11.24 -6.49
CA VAL A 275 -1.43 10.91 -5.05
C VAL A 275 -2.83 10.48 -4.60
N GLY A 276 -2.92 9.95 -3.38
CA GLY A 276 -4.18 9.56 -2.76
C GLY A 276 -4.72 10.61 -1.76
N PRO A 277 -5.85 10.31 -1.08
CA PRO A 277 -6.57 11.26 -0.23
C PRO A 277 -5.78 11.73 1.00
N TRP A 278 -4.76 10.99 1.44
CA TRP A 278 -3.88 11.40 2.55
C TRP A 278 -3.17 12.74 2.32
N ALA A 279 -2.94 13.12 1.06
CA ALA A 279 -2.28 14.36 0.69
C ALA A 279 -3.17 15.59 0.95
N ILE A 280 -4.49 15.45 0.91
CA ILE A 280 -5.43 16.58 1.12
C ILE A 280 -5.20 17.22 2.49
N SER A 281 -5.06 16.41 3.53
CA SER A 281 -4.84 16.91 4.88
C SER A 281 -3.47 17.57 5.06
N ALA A 282 -2.46 17.07 4.34
CA ALA A 282 -1.12 17.67 4.34
C ALA A 282 -1.11 19.04 3.65
N TYR A 283 -1.94 19.25 2.63
CA TYR A 283 -1.98 20.48 1.83
C TYR A 283 -3.03 21.51 2.27
N LYS A 284 -3.90 21.16 3.21
CA LYS A 284 -5.09 21.94 3.60
C LYS A 284 -4.85 23.45 3.80
N ASN A 285 -3.67 23.84 4.27
CA ASN A 285 -3.34 25.24 4.58
C ASN A 285 -2.37 25.88 3.56
N SER A 286 -1.86 25.11 2.61
CA SER A 286 -0.80 25.55 1.69
C SER A 286 -1.23 25.57 0.23
N VAL A 287 -2.07 24.64 -0.19
CA VAL A 287 -2.47 24.47 -1.59
C VAL A 287 -3.98 24.49 -1.72
N ASP A 288 -4.49 25.31 -2.65
CA ASP A 288 -5.88 25.26 -3.09
C ASP A 288 -6.04 24.11 -4.09
N ILE A 289 -6.56 22.98 -3.61
CA ILE A 289 -6.52 21.69 -4.31
C ILE A 289 -7.76 21.49 -5.16
N GLY A 290 -7.54 21.08 -6.41
CA GLY A 290 -8.52 20.38 -7.23
C GLY A 290 -8.14 18.90 -7.40
N VAL A 291 -9.11 18.06 -7.70
CA VAL A 291 -8.95 16.63 -7.95
C VAL A 291 -9.51 16.29 -9.32
N ALA A 292 -8.80 15.47 -10.08
CA ALA A 292 -9.24 14.95 -11.37
C ALA A 292 -8.87 13.47 -11.49
N PRO A 293 -9.65 12.67 -12.23
CA PRO A 293 -9.26 11.32 -12.59
C PRO A 293 -7.94 11.30 -13.37
N VAL A 294 -7.21 10.19 -13.33
CA VAL A 294 -6.03 10.00 -14.18
C VAL A 294 -6.47 9.99 -15.66
N PRO A 295 -5.65 10.59 -16.57
CA PRO A 295 -6.00 10.67 -17.99
C PRO A 295 -5.94 9.30 -18.68
N THR A 296 -6.70 9.18 -19.78
CA THR A 296 -6.63 8.06 -20.73
C THR A 296 -6.40 8.56 -22.16
N ALA A 297 -6.12 7.67 -23.12
CA ALA A 297 -5.89 8.08 -24.50
C ALA A 297 -7.12 8.74 -25.13
N GLU A 298 -8.31 8.20 -24.89
CA GLU A 298 -9.56 8.64 -25.52
C GLU A 298 -10.41 9.54 -24.64
N GLY A 299 -9.93 9.92 -23.46
CA GLY A 299 -10.73 10.68 -22.50
C GLY A 299 -11.94 9.90 -21.99
N GLY A 300 -11.90 8.60 -22.16
CA GLY A 300 -12.87 7.70 -21.56
C GLY A 300 -12.95 8.03 -20.08
N THR A 301 -14.13 8.05 -19.52
CA THR A 301 -14.32 8.27 -18.09
C THR A 301 -13.47 7.27 -17.34
N GLY A 302 -12.23 7.64 -17.06
CA GLY A 302 -11.22 6.85 -16.40
C GLY A 302 -11.81 6.23 -15.17
N LYS A 303 -12.23 4.99 -15.32
CA LYS A 303 -13.19 4.41 -14.41
C LYS A 303 -12.49 3.64 -13.34
N HIS A 304 -11.22 3.30 -13.57
CA HIS A 304 -10.41 2.55 -12.64
C HIS A 304 -9.17 3.35 -12.26
N SER A 305 -8.64 3.05 -11.11
CA SER A 305 -7.35 3.57 -10.64
C SER A 305 -6.68 2.52 -9.76
N PHE A 306 -5.41 2.70 -9.51
CA PHE A 306 -4.71 1.97 -8.46
C PHE A 306 -5.12 2.51 -7.09
N SER A 307 -5.27 1.63 -6.10
CA SER A 307 -5.43 1.99 -4.70
C SER A 307 -4.14 1.70 -3.94
N ASP A 308 -3.56 2.71 -3.29
CA ASP A 308 -2.54 2.48 -2.26
C ASP A 308 -3.24 2.05 -0.96
N GLU A 309 -3.82 0.89 -1.02
CA GLU A 309 -4.58 0.29 0.07
C GLU A 309 -3.64 -0.20 1.18
N LYS A 310 -4.16 -0.23 2.39
CA LYS A 310 -3.50 -0.89 3.52
C LYS A 310 -4.51 -1.73 4.28
N SER A 311 -4.02 -2.87 4.70
CA SER A 311 -4.79 -3.89 5.42
C SER A 311 -4.42 -3.97 6.90
N VAL A 312 -5.26 -4.67 7.67
CA VAL A 312 -4.92 -5.15 9.00
C VAL A 312 -4.61 -6.64 8.91
N ALA A 313 -3.43 -7.02 9.37
CA ALA A 313 -3.01 -8.43 9.44
C ALA A 313 -2.82 -8.88 10.90
N MET A 314 -3.13 -10.16 11.17
CA MET A 314 -2.88 -10.81 12.45
C MET A 314 -1.64 -11.71 12.32
N PHE A 315 -0.72 -11.60 13.28
CA PHE A 315 0.54 -12.32 13.24
C PHE A 315 0.51 -13.59 14.09
N SER A 316 1.22 -14.62 13.62
CA SER A 316 1.29 -15.95 14.26
C SER A 316 1.87 -15.93 15.68
N ALA A 317 2.74 -14.96 16.00
CA ALA A 317 3.29 -14.75 17.34
C ALA A 317 2.24 -14.28 18.37
N CYS A 318 1.01 -13.97 17.96
CA CYS A 318 -0.06 -13.56 18.86
C CYS A 318 -0.57 -14.75 19.68
N GLU A 319 -0.39 -14.70 20.99
CA GLU A 319 -0.90 -15.71 21.92
C GLU A 319 -2.39 -15.49 22.26
N ASN A 320 -2.85 -14.23 22.36
CA ASN A 320 -4.23 -13.88 22.69
C ASN A 320 -5.04 -13.53 21.44
N ARG A 321 -5.17 -14.48 20.53
CA ARG A 321 -5.79 -14.30 19.20
C ARG A 321 -7.24 -13.90 19.26
N GLY A 322 -7.97 -14.38 20.28
CA GLY A 322 -9.37 -14.00 20.46
C GLY A 322 -9.52 -12.53 20.82
N THR A 323 -8.66 -11.97 21.69
CA THR A 323 -8.63 -10.52 21.94
C THR A 323 -8.29 -9.75 20.65
N ALA A 324 -7.30 -10.23 19.89
CA ALA A 324 -6.92 -9.59 18.65
C ALA A 324 -8.05 -9.58 17.61
N TRP A 325 -8.79 -10.68 17.49
CA TRP A 325 -9.95 -10.77 16.60
C TRP A 325 -11.09 -9.82 17.01
N ASP A 326 -11.42 -9.77 18.30
CA ASP A 326 -12.46 -8.87 18.78
C ASP A 326 -12.05 -7.40 18.66
N LEU A 327 -10.78 -7.07 18.93
CA LEU A 327 -10.23 -5.73 18.68
C LEU A 327 -10.26 -5.37 17.19
N LEU A 328 -9.90 -6.28 16.30
CA LEU A 328 -9.96 -6.05 14.85
C LEU A 328 -11.38 -5.68 14.42
N LYS A 329 -12.39 -6.44 14.86
CA LYS A 329 -13.80 -6.14 14.58
C LYS A 329 -14.24 -4.79 15.19
N PHE A 330 -13.82 -4.48 16.42
CA PHE A 330 -14.10 -3.21 17.06
C PHE A 330 -13.48 -2.05 16.28
N ALA A 331 -12.19 -2.13 15.96
CA ALA A 331 -11.42 -1.09 15.27
C ALA A 331 -11.91 -0.82 13.83
N THR A 332 -12.54 -1.81 13.21
CA THR A 332 -13.08 -1.71 11.84
C THR A 332 -14.61 -1.72 11.79
N SER A 333 -15.25 -1.46 12.94
CA SER A 333 -16.70 -1.21 13.02
C SER A 333 -17.07 0.09 12.31
N SER A 334 -18.35 0.24 11.92
CA SER A 334 -18.82 1.47 11.26
C SER A 334 -18.55 2.73 12.08
N ALA A 335 -18.66 2.66 13.41
CA ALA A 335 -18.40 3.80 14.28
C ALA A 335 -16.91 4.21 14.25
N GLN A 336 -16.00 3.23 14.35
CA GLN A 336 -14.56 3.49 14.32
C GLN A 336 -14.09 3.89 12.91
N ASP A 337 -14.66 3.34 11.86
CA ASP A 337 -14.41 3.76 10.47
C ASP A 337 -14.86 5.22 10.25
N GLY A 338 -15.99 5.66 10.82
CA GLY A 338 -16.40 7.06 10.79
C GLY A 338 -15.42 7.99 11.49
N THR A 339 -14.98 7.60 12.70
CA THR A 339 -13.94 8.35 13.44
C THR A 339 -12.61 8.37 12.67
N PHE A 340 -12.25 7.28 12.02
CA PHE A 340 -11.06 7.21 11.17
C PHE A 340 -11.16 8.18 9.98
N LEU A 341 -12.28 8.16 9.28
CA LEU A 341 -12.55 9.07 8.15
C LEU A 341 -12.47 10.55 8.58
N GLU A 342 -13.12 10.91 9.70
CA GLU A 342 -13.08 12.28 10.23
C GLU A 342 -11.69 12.71 10.67
N THR A 343 -10.92 11.80 11.27
CA THR A 343 -9.59 12.11 11.81
C THR A 343 -8.54 12.22 10.71
N THR A 344 -8.61 11.35 9.69
CA THR A 344 -7.54 11.15 8.71
C THR A 344 -7.91 11.62 7.30
N GLY A 345 -9.19 11.68 6.96
CA GLY A 345 -9.68 11.86 5.60
C GLY A 345 -9.45 10.66 4.68
N GLN A 346 -8.90 9.55 5.18
CA GLN A 346 -8.68 8.34 4.39
C GLN A 346 -9.93 7.47 4.40
N MET A 347 -10.14 6.76 3.28
CA MET A 347 -11.39 6.04 3.02
C MET A 347 -11.36 4.65 3.68
N PRO A 348 -12.23 4.34 4.65
CA PRO A 348 -12.42 2.95 5.08
C PRO A 348 -12.83 2.08 3.90
N MET A 349 -12.25 0.87 3.79
CA MET A 349 -12.62 -0.09 2.74
C MET A 349 -13.97 -0.73 3.10
N ARG A 350 -15.05 -0.08 2.68
CA ARG A 350 -16.43 -0.51 2.91
C ARG A 350 -17.25 -0.42 1.64
N GLU A 351 -18.09 -1.41 1.41
CA GLU A 351 -19.00 -1.44 0.27
C GLU A 351 -19.99 -0.25 0.27
N ASP A 352 -20.46 0.15 1.45
CA ASP A 352 -21.47 1.20 1.63
C ASP A 352 -20.87 2.57 2.01
N LEU A 353 -19.60 2.83 1.69
CA LEU A 353 -18.83 3.99 2.14
C LEU A 353 -19.55 5.32 1.93
N THR A 354 -19.94 5.61 0.69
CA THR A 354 -20.54 6.91 0.30
C THR A 354 -21.94 7.11 0.86
N THR A 355 -22.71 6.04 0.98
CA THR A 355 -24.06 6.07 1.56
C THR A 355 -24.00 6.20 3.08
N ARG A 356 -23.14 5.44 3.71
CA ARG A 356 -23.02 5.41 5.17
C ARG A 356 -22.50 6.72 5.75
N TYR A 357 -21.59 7.39 5.06
CA TYR A 357 -20.97 8.63 5.50
C TYR A 357 -21.35 9.81 4.58
N ALA A 358 -22.58 9.80 4.06
CA ALA A 358 -23.06 10.81 3.12
C ALA A 358 -22.90 12.24 3.64
N ASP A 359 -23.21 12.48 4.92
CA ASP A 359 -23.09 13.80 5.56
C ASP A 359 -21.63 14.31 5.61
N TYR A 360 -20.67 13.40 5.81
CA TYR A 360 -19.26 13.74 5.75
C TYR A 360 -18.86 14.17 4.35
N PHE A 361 -19.21 13.40 3.33
CA PHE A 361 -18.84 13.68 1.94
C PHE A 361 -19.55 14.91 1.36
N ALA A 362 -20.77 15.21 1.82
CA ALA A 362 -21.46 16.45 1.47
C ALA A 362 -20.71 17.70 1.95
N LYS A 363 -20.06 17.61 3.11
CA LYS A 363 -19.23 18.70 3.68
C LYS A 363 -17.81 18.75 3.10
N HIS A 364 -17.36 17.67 2.47
CA HIS A 364 -15.99 17.50 2.02
C HIS A 364 -15.92 17.01 0.56
N PRO A 365 -16.29 17.86 -0.43
CA PRO A 365 -16.41 17.45 -1.84
C PRO A 365 -15.09 16.93 -2.44
N THR A 366 -13.94 17.43 -1.98
CA THR A 366 -12.63 16.93 -2.41
C THR A 366 -12.42 15.46 -2.02
N TYR A 367 -12.81 15.08 -0.79
CA TYR A 367 -12.77 13.68 -0.37
C TYR A 367 -13.82 12.83 -1.06
N LYS A 368 -14.98 13.43 -1.39
CA LYS A 368 -16.04 12.73 -2.14
C LYS A 368 -15.54 12.23 -3.49
N ALA A 369 -14.73 12.99 -4.20
CA ALA A 369 -14.15 12.57 -5.48
C ALA A 369 -13.34 11.27 -5.35
N PHE A 370 -12.59 11.11 -4.25
CA PHE A 370 -11.88 9.87 -3.93
C PHE A 370 -12.83 8.74 -3.52
N ALA A 371 -13.86 9.03 -2.73
CA ALA A 371 -14.85 8.03 -2.34
C ALA A 371 -15.62 7.47 -3.55
N ASP A 372 -15.99 8.32 -4.48
CA ASP A 372 -16.64 7.92 -5.75
C ASP A 372 -15.70 7.05 -6.63
N GLN A 373 -14.38 7.17 -6.43
CA GLN A 373 -13.39 6.34 -7.12
C GLN A 373 -13.13 5.00 -6.40
N ALA A 374 -13.39 4.92 -5.09
CA ALA A 374 -13.04 3.77 -4.25
C ALA A 374 -13.70 2.45 -4.66
N GLU A 375 -14.86 2.50 -5.33
CA GLU A 375 -15.54 1.32 -5.86
C GLU A 375 -14.90 0.77 -7.15
N ARG A 376 -14.00 1.53 -7.77
CA ARG A 376 -13.36 1.23 -9.05
C ARG A 376 -11.85 1.27 -8.94
N VAL A 377 -11.33 0.51 -8.00
CA VAL A 377 -9.89 0.39 -7.77
C VAL A 377 -9.39 -0.99 -8.12
N VAL A 378 -8.14 -1.05 -8.52
CA VAL A 378 -7.35 -2.28 -8.59
C VAL A 378 -6.23 -2.18 -7.58
N GLU A 379 -5.96 -3.31 -6.95
CA GLU A 379 -4.95 -3.43 -5.92
C GLU A 379 -3.66 -4.00 -6.50
N VAL A 380 -2.58 -3.91 -5.74
CA VAL A 380 -1.33 -4.60 -6.05
C VAL A 380 -1.57 -6.09 -6.18
N PRO A 381 -0.98 -6.75 -7.19
CA PRO A 381 -1.08 -8.19 -7.31
C PRO A 381 -0.57 -8.90 -6.04
N ASN A 382 -1.38 -9.80 -5.52
CA ASN A 382 -1.05 -10.63 -4.35
C ASN A 382 -0.20 -11.83 -4.78
N VAL A 383 1.06 -11.58 -5.11
CA VAL A 383 2.00 -12.58 -5.65
C VAL A 383 3.29 -12.63 -4.83
N PRO A 384 3.89 -13.82 -4.64
CA PRO A 384 5.21 -13.94 -4.02
C PRO A 384 6.28 -13.16 -4.79
N GLY A 385 7.29 -12.64 -4.09
CA GLY A 385 8.38 -11.90 -4.71
C GLY A 385 8.02 -10.52 -5.22
N SER A 386 6.91 -9.94 -4.75
CA SER A 386 6.40 -8.65 -5.22
C SER A 386 7.45 -7.52 -5.17
N VAL A 387 8.36 -7.52 -4.18
CA VAL A 387 9.44 -6.52 -4.08
C VAL A 387 10.37 -6.58 -5.29
N ASP A 388 10.85 -7.77 -5.64
CA ASP A 388 11.77 -7.96 -6.77
C ASP A 388 11.06 -7.70 -8.11
N ILE A 389 9.79 -8.09 -8.22
CA ILE A 389 8.94 -7.82 -9.39
C ILE A 389 8.82 -6.31 -9.64
N TRP A 390 8.62 -5.53 -8.59
CA TRP A 390 8.51 -4.07 -8.71
C TRP A 390 9.83 -3.42 -9.02
N GLN A 391 10.91 -3.94 -8.48
CA GLN A 391 12.25 -3.46 -8.79
C GLN A 391 12.59 -3.68 -10.25
N ALA A 392 12.31 -4.87 -10.78
CA ALA A 392 12.47 -5.18 -12.19
C ALA A 392 11.67 -4.22 -13.10
N PHE A 393 10.39 -3.99 -12.78
CA PHE A 393 9.57 -3.02 -13.49
C PHE A 393 10.16 -1.61 -13.42
N ARG A 394 10.51 -1.13 -12.22
CA ARG A 394 11.07 0.21 -12.01
C ARG A 394 12.33 0.44 -12.81
N ASP A 395 13.22 -0.54 -12.85
CA ASP A 395 14.51 -0.39 -13.53
C ASP A 395 14.32 -0.23 -15.06
N GLN A 396 13.43 -1.02 -15.65
CA GLN A 396 13.09 -0.90 -17.07
C GLN A 396 12.27 0.37 -17.36
N TRP A 397 11.37 0.78 -16.47
CA TRP A 397 10.64 2.04 -16.56
C TRP A 397 11.57 3.25 -16.53
N THR A 398 12.46 3.30 -15.58
CA THR A 398 13.44 4.37 -15.42
C THR A 398 14.32 4.50 -16.67
N LYS A 399 14.81 3.38 -17.17
CA LYS A 399 15.69 3.35 -18.35
C LYS A 399 14.97 3.81 -19.63
N SER A 400 13.77 3.28 -19.87
CA SER A 400 13.06 3.49 -21.15
C SER A 400 12.16 4.72 -21.12
N VAL A 401 11.40 4.95 -20.05
CA VAL A 401 10.40 6.01 -19.98
C VAL A 401 11.00 7.30 -19.42
N VAL A 402 11.66 7.25 -18.26
CA VAL A 402 12.23 8.46 -17.64
C VAL A 402 13.38 8.98 -18.48
N PHE A 403 14.40 8.17 -18.71
CA PHE A 403 15.62 8.61 -19.41
C PHE A 403 15.59 8.42 -20.93
N GLY A 404 14.70 7.59 -21.48
CA GLY A 404 14.61 7.35 -22.92
C GLY A 404 15.87 6.74 -23.53
N ARG A 405 16.59 5.91 -22.76
CA ARG A 405 17.81 5.22 -23.20
C ARG A 405 17.51 4.05 -24.14
N GLU A 406 16.30 3.60 -24.19
CA GLU A 406 15.75 2.63 -25.13
C GLU A 406 14.28 2.94 -25.40
N SER A 407 13.66 2.27 -26.38
CA SER A 407 12.23 2.49 -26.66
C SER A 407 11.35 1.99 -25.50
N THR A 408 10.21 2.64 -25.29
CA THR A 408 9.23 2.25 -24.29
C THR A 408 8.75 0.81 -24.49
N ASP A 409 8.55 0.40 -25.75
CA ASP A 409 8.12 -0.97 -26.09
C ASP A 409 9.19 -2.01 -25.73
N THR A 410 10.47 -1.67 -25.90
CA THR A 410 11.58 -2.54 -25.50
C THR A 410 11.64 -2.66 -23.97
N GLY A 411 11.48 -1.55 -23.26
CA GLY A 411 11.47 -1.54 -21.80
C GLY A 411 10.33 -2.39 -21.23
N LEU A 412 9.10 -2.23 -21.74
CA LEU A 412 7.96 -3.03 -21.29
C LEU A 412 8.12 -4.53 -21.56
N ARG A 413 8.61 -4.91 -22.74
CA ARG A 413 8.89 -6.31 -23.05
C ARG A 413 9.95 -6.92 -22.13
N LYS A 414 11.05 -6.20 -21.87
CA LYS A 414 12.09 -6.67 -20.95
C LYS A 414 11.55 -6.83 -19.54
N ALA A 415 10.81 -5.82 -19.04
CA ALA A 415 10.15 -5.92 -17.73
C ALA A 415 9.20 -7.13 -17.67
N SER A 416 8.40 -7.35 -18.70
CA SER A 416 7.47 -8.48 -18.77
C SER A 416 8.21 -9.83 -18.77
N SER A 417 9.32 -9.96 -19.52
CA SER A 417 10.14 -11.18 -19.52
C SER A 417 10.75 -11.44 -18.15
N GLU A 418 11.43 -10.45 -17.58
CA GLU A 418 12.11 -10.53 -16.30
C GLU A 418 11.13 -10.85 -15.15
N ILE A 419 9.95 -10.22 -15.16
CA ILE A 419 8.89 -10.51 -14.17
C ILE A 419 8.32 -11.91 -14.36
N THR A 420 8.19 -12.39 -15.60
CA THR A 420 7.76 -13.78 -15.85
C THR A 420 8.74 -14.78 -15.25
N ASP A 421 10.05 -14.53 -15.42
CA ASP A 421 11.09 -15.39 -14.84
C ASP A 421 11.03 -15.39 -13.30
N LEU A 422 10.86 -14.21 -12.69
CA LEU A 422 10.67 -14.08 -11.24
C LEU A 422 9.43 -14.81 -10.73
N LEU A 423 8.30 -14.67 -11.43
CA LEU A 423 7.06 -15.36 -11.05
C LEU A 423 7.23 -16.88 -11.08
N ASN A 424 7.93 -17.44 -12.09
CA ASN A 424 8.24 -18.87 -12.17
C ASN A 424 9.16 -19.29 -11.01
N GLU A 425 10.24 -18.52 -10.76
CA GLU A 425 11.18 -18.80 -9.66
C GLU A 425 10.49 -18.83 -8.28
N TYR A 426 9.59 -17.89 -8.02
CA TYR A 426 8.85 -17.84 -6.76
C TYR A 426 7.72 -18.87 -6.69
N GLY A 427 7.12 -19.25 -7.84
CA GLY A 427 6.13 -20.30 -7.95
C GLY A 427 6.72 -21.71 -7.70
N ASP A 428 7.89 -22.00 -8.25
CA ASP A 428 8.58 -23.28 -8.06
C ASP A 428 9.12 -23.48 -6.64
N ARG A 429 9.26 -22.40 -5.86
CA ARG A 429 9.72 -22.42 -4.47
C ARG A 429 8.56 -22.47 -3.45
N SER A 430 7.32 -22.41 -3.91
CA SER A 430 6.10 -22.46 -3.09
C SER A 430 5.51 -23.85 -3.13
#